data_117128bd50bb5a2c8403cfab5ea1c106
#
_entry.id   117128bd50bb5a2c8403cfab5ea1c106
#
_cell.length_a   1.000
_cell.length_b   1.000
_cell.length_c   1.000
_cell.angle_alpha   90.00
_cell.angle_beta   90.00
_cell.angle_gamma   90.00
#
_symmetry.space_group_name_H-M   'P 1'
#
loop_
_entity.id
_entity.type
_entity.pdbx_description
1 polymer ?
#
loop_
_entity_poly.entity_id
_entity_poly.type
_entity_poly.pdbx_seq_one_letter_code
_entity_poly.pdbx_strand_id
1 'polypeptide(L)'
;MLSFPKFGHGAVAWVALVPLLSALRALPVLPALLAGLLAGFVQHVGLLYWVTHVVVHYGRLPLALGIPVMMLLALYLSLYTGLFAAGAAFFRNRGIPVVAAAPLLWTVLEYAKSTLLTGFPWENLGHSQYLNLPLIQIADVAGSYGVSFLVVLVNAALAAFVGAGRDGRRRAFVGLAAAGLLLALAGGYGTWRLADVAARFDPVPEQTVALIQGNIDQSIKWDPS
;
A
#
# COMPACT_ATOMS: atom_id res chain seq x y z
N MET A 1 4.62 6.26 -4.56
CA MET A 1 4.07 7.50 -5.12
C MET A 1 3.51 7.30 -6.53
N LEU A 2 4.29 6.88 -7.53
CA LEU A 2 3.84 6.75 -8.93
C LEU A 2 2.67 5.77 -9.14
N SER A 3 2.45 4.84 -8.21
CA SER A 3 1.41 3.81 -8.30
C SER A 3 0.02 4.28 -7.87
N PHE A 4 -0.10 5.47 -7.30
CA PHE A 4 -1.36 5.99 -6.74
C PHE A 4 -2.02 7.01 -7.67
N PRO A 5 -3.32 7.33 -7.45
CA PRO A 5 -4.04 8.35 -8.21
C PRO A 5 -3.25 9.65 -8.34
N LYS A 6 -3.46 10.39 -9.38
CA LYS A 6 -2.69 11.44 -9.99
C LYS A 6 -1.64 10.92 -11.01
N PHE A 7 -0.90 9.86 -10.71
CA PHE A 7 -0.02 9.19 -11.70
C PHE A 7 -0.65 7.90 -12.22
N GLY A 8 -1.27 7.11 -11.33
CA GLY A 8 -2.12 5.97 -11.69
C GLY A 8 -1.41 4.75 -12.29
N HIS A 9 -0.08 4.68 -12.20
CA HIS A 9 0.68 3.56 -12.75
C HIS A 9 0.74 2.37 -11.77
N GLY A 10 -0.40 1.71 -11.53
CA GLY A 10 -0.50 0.57 -10.59
C GLY A 10 0.52 -0.54 -10.81
N ALA A 11 0.97 -0.75 -12.05
CA ALA A 11 2.02 -1.71 -12.38
C ALA A 11 3.36 -1.46 -11.64
N VAL A 12 3.68 -0.20 -11.34
CA VAL A 12 4.90 0.15 -10.59
C VAL A 12 4.91 -0.43 -9.19
N ALA A 13 3.74 -0.60 -8.55
CA ALA A 13 3.63 -1.16 -7.21
C ALA A 13 4.24 -2.56 -7.09
N TRP A 14 4.17 -3.36 -8.17
CA TRP A 14 4.67 -4.75 -8.20
C TRP A 14 6.18 -4.88 -8.09
N VAL A 15 6.92 -3.78 -8.29
CA VAL A 15 8.39 -3.73 -8.21
C VAL A 15 8.91 -2.64 -7.27
N ALA A 16 8.03 -1.79 -6.74
CA ALA A 16 8.40 -0.59 -5.98
C ALA A 16 9.19 -0.88 -4.70
N LEU A 17 8.96 -2.02 -4.05
CA LEU A 17 9.66 -2.43 -2.83
C LEU A 17 10.92 -3.26 -3.11
N VAL A 18 11.15 -3.70 -4.36
CA VAL A 18 12.33 -4.52 -4.71
C VAL A 18 13.65 -3.84 -4.35
N PRO A 19 13.87 -2.54 -4.63
CA PRO A 19 15.11 -1.88 -4.23
C PRO A 19 15.33 -1.86 -2.71
N LEU A 20 14.30 -1.51 -1.94
CA LEU A 20 14.37 -1.53 -0.48
C LEU A 20 14.68 -2.93 0.04
N LEU A 21 13.88 -3.93 -0.33
CA LEU A 21 14.07 -5.32 0.09
C LEU A 21 15.44 -5.88 -0.31
N SER A 22 15.97 -5.46 -1.46
CA SER A 22 17.33 -5.84 -1.89
C SER A 22 18.41 -5.21 -1.00
N ALA A 23 18.27 -3.94 -0.65
CA ALA A 23 19.20 -3.25 0.26
C ALA A 23 19.17 -3.88 1.67
N LEU A 24 17.99 -4.27 2.16
CA LEU A 24 17.83 -4.89 3.48
C LEU A 24 18.59 -6.23 3.62
N ARG A 25 19.01 -6.87 2.53
CA ARG A 25 19.75 -8.15 2.58
C ARG A 25 21.11 -8.03 3.28
N ALA A 26 21.76 -6.88 3.21
CA ALA A 26 23.06 -6.64 3.80
C ALA A 26 23.01 -5.80 5.08
N LEU A 27 21.86 -5.18 5.39
CA LEU A 27 21.77 -4.23 6.48
C LEU A 27 21.44 -4.90 7.82
N PRO A 28 22.16 -4.61 8.92
CA PRO A 28 21.72 -4.91 10.28
C PRO A 28 20.39 -4.23 10.61
N VAL A 29 19.73 -4.64 11.70
CA VAL A 29 18.38 -4.20 12.06
C VAL A 29 18.26 -2.68 12.19
N LEU A 30 19.21 -2.00 12.86
CA LEU A 30 19.15 -0.55 13.05
C LEU A 30 19.38 0.24 11.74
N PRO A 31 20.42 -0.04 10.94
CA PRO A 31 20.52 0.54 9.59
C PRO A 31 19.32 0.23 8.68
N ALA A 32 18.72 -0.94 8.81
CA ALA A 32 17.51 -1.28 8.08
C ALA A 32 16.32 -0.39 8.49
N LEU A 33 16.13 -0.17 9.81
CA LEU A 33 15.14 0.78 10.34
C LEU A 33 15.33 2.18 9.69
N LEU A 34 16.55 2.70 9.71
CA LEU A 34 16.84 4.03 9.16
C LEU A 34 16.60 4.11 7.65
N ALA A 35 16.98 3.07 6.91
CA ALA A 35 16.71 2.99 5.47
C ALA A 35 15.19 2.95 5.19
N GLY A 36 14.43 2.20 5.97
CA GLY A 36 12.98 2.14 5.88
C GLY A 36 12.32 3.48 6.26
N LEU A 37 12.79 4.14 7.32
CA LEU A 37 12.33 5.48 7.72
C LEU A 37 12.56 6.49 6.59
N LEU A 38 13.75 6.52 6.01
CA LEU A 38 14.07 7.42 4.91
C LEU A 38 13.19 7.16 3.68
N ALA A 39 13.08 5.90 3.27
CA ALA A 39 12.25 5.51 2.13
C ALA A 39 10.77 5.87 2.36
N GLY A 40 10.25 5.57 3.55
CA GLY A 40 8.88 5.91 3.95
C GLY A 40 8.66 7.42 4.02
N PHE A 41 9.61 8.18 4.55
CA PHE A 41 9.51 9.63 4.64
C PHE A 41 9.44 10.29 3.25
N VAL A 42 10.34 9.92 2.34
CA VAL A 42 10.33 10.41 0.95
C VAL A 42 9.02 10.04 0.25
N GLN A 43 8.53 8.80 0.46
CA GLN A 43 7.25 8.37 -0.08
C GLN A 43 6.10 9.24 0.46
N HIS A 44 5.97 9.39 1.77
CA HIS A 44 4.84 10.09 2.38
C HIS A 44 4.88 11.61 2.14
N VAL A 45 6.05 12.24 2.08
CA VAL A 45 6.15 13.64 1.64
C VAL A 45 5.54 13.82 0.25
N GLY A 46 5.85 12.90 -0.67
CA GLY A 46 5.29 12.94 -2.04
C GLY A 46 3.81 12.61 -2.13
N LEU A 47 3.24 11.86 -1.17
CA LEU A 47 1.84 11.45 -1.15
C LEU A 47 0.93 12.42 -0.36
N LEU A 48 1.50 13.11 0.64
CA LEU A 48 0.75 13.93 1.59
C LEU A 48 0.90 15.44 1.34
N TYR A 49 1.50 15.86 0.22
CA TYR A 49 1.71 17.29 -0.08
C TYR A 49 0.40 18.12 0.02
N TRP A 50 -0.74 17.50 -0.29
CA TRP A 50 -2.07 18.12 -0.23
C TRP A 50 -2.50 18.48 1.20
N VAL A 51 -1.97 17.80 2.22
CA VAL A 51 -2.26 18.09 3.64
C VAL A 51 -1.84 19.51 3.98
N THR A 52 -0.75 20.01 3.41
CA THR A 52 -0.33 21.41 3.58
C THR A 52 -1.43 22.37 3.12
N HIS A 53 -2.05 22.09 1.96
CA HIS A 53 -3.18 22.91 1.47
C HIS A 53 -4.36 22.88 2.42
N VAL A 54 -4.74 21.70 2.93
CA VAL A 54 -5.86 21.54 3.85
C VAL A 54 -5.63 22.33 5.15
N VAL A 55 -4.44 22.20 5.73
CA VAL A 55 -4.08 22.86 6.99
C VAL A 55 -4.04 24.39 6.84
N VAL A 56 -3.52 24.87 5.71
CA VAL A 56 -3.43 26.31 5.46
C VAL A 56 -4.77 26.90 5.08
N HIS A 57 -5.47 26.29 4.13
CA HIS A 57 -6.71 26.87 3.58
C HIS A 57 -7.91 26.69 4.52
N TYR A 58 -8.13 25.48 5.01
CA TYR A 58 -9.29 25.18 5.88
C TYR A 58 -8.96 25.31 7.36
N GLY A 59 -7.71 25.01 7.77
CA GLY A 59 -7.24 25.17 9.14
C GLY A 59 -6.83 26.60 9.49
N ARG A 60 -6.80 27.50 8.49
CA ARG A 60 -6.40 28.92 8.63
C ARG A 60 -5.01 29.12 9.28
N LEU A 61 -4.13 28.12 9.16
CA LEU A 61 -2.77 28.21 9.67
C LEU A 61 -1.86 28.86 8.62
N PRO A 62 -0.83 29.63 9.04
CA PRO A 62 0.16 30.16 8.11
C PRO A 62 0.96 29.01 7.48
N LEU A 63 1.43 29.21 6.24
CA LEU A 63 2.22 28.22 5.49
C LEU A 63 3.44 27.71 6.27
N ALA A 64 4.05 28.60 7.06
CA ALA A 64 5.19 28.27 7.93
C ALA A 64 4.87 27.18 8.97
N LEU A 65 3.61 26.99 9.33
CA LEU A 65 3.14 25.90 10.20
C LEU A 65 2.56 24.72 9.39
N GLY A 66 1.94 24.99 8.25
CA GLY A 66 1.33 23.95 7.41
C GLY A 66 2.35 22.92 6.89
N ILE A 67 3.55 23.37 6.48
CA ILE A 67 4.62 22.48 6.04
C ILE A 67 5.13 21.59 7.18
N PRO A 68 5.54 22.11 8.35
CA PRO A 68 5.94 21.25 9.47
C PRO A 68 4.89 20.24 9.91
N VAL A 69 3.60 20.61 9.93
CA VAL A 69 2.51 19.66 10.26
C VAL A 69 2.47 18.50 9.28
N MET A 70 2.54 18.77 7.96
CA MET A 70 2.60 17.73 6.94
C MET A 70 3.86 16.86 7.10
N MET A 71 5.01 17.48 7.35
CA MET A 71 6.29 16.76 7.56
C MET A 71 6.24 15.87 8.81
N LEU A 72 5.62 16.32 9.90
CA LEU A 72 5.44 15.52 11.11
C LEU A 72 4.54 14.31 10.86
N LEU A 73 3.45 14.49 10.11
CA LEU A 73 2.60 13.38 9.68
C LEU A 73 3.36 12.39 8.79
N ALA A 74 4.13 12.89 7.83
CA ALA A 74 4.97 12.05 6.96
C ALA A 74 6.01 11.27 7.77
N LEU A 75 6.62 11.89 8.78
CA LEU A 75 7.58 11.25 9.68
C LEU A 75 6.89 10.18 10.53
N TYR A 76 5.71 10.46 11.09
CA TYR A 76 4.92 9.48 11.84
C TYR A 76 4.58 8.26 10.97
N LEU A 77 4.08 8.46 9.76
CA LEU A 77 3.74 7.36 8.87
C LEU A 77 4.97 6.58 8.37
N SER A 78 6.13 7.25 8.27
CA SER A 78 7.38 6.57 7.91
C SER A 78 7.85 5.57 8.96
N LEU A 79 7.42 5.70 10.23
CA LEU A 79 7.72 4.72 11.28
C LEU A 79 7.24 3.31 10.90
N TYR A 80 6.08 3.18 10.23
CA TYR A 80 5.58 1.88 9.80
C TYR A 80 6.48 1.25 8.73
N THR A 81 6.99 2.05 7.78
CA THR A 81 7.96 1.56 6.78
C THR A 81 9.31 1.25 7.42
N GLY A 82 9.73 2.04 8.42
CA GLY A 82 10.92 1.76 9.23
C GLY A 82 10.81 0.46 10.00
N LEU A 83 9.69 0.26 10.71
CA LEU A 83 9.41 -0.99 11.44
C LEU A 83 9.32 -2.21 10.51
N PHE A 84 8.73 -2.03 9.33
CA PHE A 84 8.75 -3.08 8.30
C PHE A 84 10.18 -3.47 7.93
N ALA A 85 11.03 -2.50 7.64
CA ALA A 85 12.41 -2.75 7.22
C ALA A 85 13.24 -3.40 8.35
N ALA A 86 13.08 -2.92 9.59
CA ALA A 86 13.71 -3.49 10.77
C ALA A 86 13.24 -4.93 11.02
N GLY A 87 11.93 -5.17 10.94
CA GLY A 87 11.33 -6.49 11.11
C GLY A 87 11.78 -7.47 10.03
N ALA A 88 11.83 -7.04 8.76
CA ALA A 88 12.35 -7.86 7.66
C ALA A 88 13.82 -8.28 7.90
N ALA A 89 14.68 -7.34 8.35
CA ALA A 89 16.06 -7.64 8.71
C ALA A 89 16.15 -8.57 9.94
N PHE A 90 15.30 -8.38 10.94
CA PHE A 90 15.23 -9.23 12.13
C PHE A 90 14.84 -10.68 11.79
N PHE A 91 13.78 -10.88 10.99
CA PHE A 91 13.34 -12.21 10.59
C PHE A 91 14.35 -12.91 9.69
N ARG A 92 14.99 -12.18 8.77
CA ARG A 92 16.11 -12.68 7.98
C ARG A 92 17.23 -13.21 8.87
N ASN A 93 17.61 -12.47 9.94
CA ASN A 93 18.67 -12.89 10.88
C ASN A 93 18.28 -14.14 11.69
N ARG A 94 16.97 -14.47 11.74
CA ARG A 94 16.44 -15.72 12.32
C ARG A 94 16.28 -16.84 11.29
N GLY A 95 16.74 -16.64 10.04
CA GLY A 95 16.64 -17.62 8.97
C GLY A 95 15.25 -17.72 8.32
N ILE A 96 14.34 -16.81 8.64
CA ILE A 96 13.00 -16.77 8.03
C ILE A 96 13.11 -16.10 6.65
N PRO A 97 12.64 -16.77 5.57
CA PRO A 97 12.70 -16.21 4.23
C PRO A 97 11.90 -14.91 4.10
N VAL A 98 12.47 -13.92 3.41
CA VAL A 98 11.81 -12.61 3.19
C VAL A 98 10.47 -12.77 2.45
N VAL A 99 10.35 -13.77 1.57
CA VAL A 99 9.10 -14.07 0.83
C VAL A 99 7.96 -14.45 1.76
N ALA A 100 8.25 -15.07 2.91
CA ALA A 100 7.24 -15.39 3.92
C ALA A 100 7.01 -14.24 4.89
N ALA A 101 8.09 -13.61 5.38
CA ALA A 101 8.01 -12.60 6.43
C ALA A 101 7.47 -11.26 5.93
N ALA A 102 7.93 -10.77 4.77
CA ALA A 102 7.63 -9.43 4.30
C ALA A 102 6.13 -9.17 4.05
N PRO A 103 5.37 -10.03 3.33
CA PRO A 103 3.96 -9.77 3.08
C PRO A 103 3.14 -9.76 4.37
N LEU A 104 3.40 -10.68 5.30
CA LEU A 104 2.71 -10.73 6.60
C LEU A 104 3.01 -9.47 7.43
N LEU A 105 4.28 -9.12 7.55
CA LEU A 105 4.73 -7.97 8.33
C LEU A 105 4.15 -6.66 7.76
N TRP A 106 4.17 -6.49 6.44
CA TRP A 106 3.58 -5.33 5.79
C TRP A 106 2.09 -5.22 6.09
N THR A 107 1.35 -6.30 5.89
CA THR A 107 -0.09 -6.35 6.13
C THR A 107 -0.46 -6.00 7.58
N VAL A 108 0.27 -6.55 8.55
CA VAL A 108 0.06 -6.23 9.98
C VAL A 108 0.35 -4.76 10.26
N LEU A 109 1.43 -4.21 9.71
CA LEU A 109 1.79 -2.79 9.92
C LEU A 109 0.84 -1.84 9.18
N GLU A 110 0.32 -2.22 8.01
CA GLU A 110 -0.71 -1.45 7.30
C GLU A 110 -2.04 -1.44 8.08
N TYR A 111 -2.43 -2.57 8.66
CA TYR A 111 -3.56 -2.64 9.57
C TYR A 111 -3.34 -1.78 10.81
N ALA A 112 -2.17 -1.87 11.44
CA ALA A 112 -1.82 -1.03 12.59
C ALA A 112 -1.86 0.47 12.24
N LYS A 113 -1.31 0.87 11.08
CA LYS A 113 -1.40 2.24 10.57
C LYS A 113 -2.85 2.71 10.40
N SER A 114 -3.74 1.80 10.03
CA SER A 114 -5.15 2.11 9.78
C SER A 114 -6.00 2.20 11.05
N THR A 115 -5.47 1.78 12.21
CA THR A 115 -6.24 1.68 13.45
C THR A 115 -5.61 2.40 14.64
N LEU A 116 -4.28 2.46 14.74
CA LEU A 116 -3.59 3.10 15.86
C LEU A 116 -3.68 4.63 15.77
N LEU A 117 -3.80 5.29 16.94
CA LEU A 117 -3.85 6.77 17.07
C LEU A 117 -4.90 7.39 16.13
N THR A 118 -6.14 6.88 16.21
CA THR A 118 -7.29 7.21 15.33
C THR A 118 -7.21 6.62 13.92
N GLY A 119 -6.06 6.10 13.51
CA GLY A 119 -5.81 5.50 12.20
C GLY A 119 -5.64 6.51 11.05
N PHE A 120 -4.78 6.18 10.10
CA PHE A 120 -4.63 6.92 8.86
C PHE A 120 -4.50 5.93 7.68
N PRO A 121 -5.62 5.34 7.22
CA PRO A 121 -5.61 4.30 6.17
C PRO A 121 -5.39 4.88 4.76
N TRP A 122 -4.68 6.00 4.65
CA TRP A 122 -4.43 6.66 3.38
C TRP A 122 -3.40 5.91 2.56
N GLU A 123 -3.74 5.65 1.30
CA GLU A 123 -2.87 5.04 0.29
C GLU A 123 -2.20 3.74 0.77
N ASN A 124 -2.98 2.82 1.33
CA ASN A 124 -2.53 1.45 1.54
C ASN A 124 -2.10 0.86 0.19
N LEU A 125 -1.08 0.00 0.20
CA LEU A 125 -0.44 -0.45 -1.04
C LEU A 125 -1.42 -1.13 -2.01
N GLY A 126 -2.41 -1.84 -1.48
CA GLY A 126 -3.49 -2.45 -2.25
C GLY A 126 -4.32 -1.45 -3.05
N HIS A 127 -4.47 -0.21 -2.59
CA HIS A 127 -5.21 0.83 -3.30
C HIS A 127 -4.56 1.19 -4.64
N SER A 128 -3.27 0.92 -4.83
CA SER A 128 -2.59 1.11 -6.12
C SER A 128 -3.18 0.27 -7.25
N GLN A 129 -3.94 -0.80 -6.91
CA GLN A 129 -4.52 -1.74 -7.87
C GLN A 129 -5.97 -1.44 -8.23
N TYR A 130 -6.50 -0.26 -7.91
CA TYR A 130 -7.92 0.11 -8.07
C TYR A 130 -8.46 -0.06 -9.50
N LEU A 131 -7.63 -0.01 -10.53
CA LEU A 131 -8.00 -0.25 -11.93
C LEU A 131 -7.94 -1.74 -12.32
N ASN A 132 -7.36 -2.59 -11.49
CA ASN A 132 -7.27 -4.02 -11.77
C ASN A 132 -8.49 -4.76 -11.16
N LEU A 133 -9.63 -4.60 -11.81
CA LEU A 133 -10.92 -5.08 -11.29
C LEU A 133 -10.90 -6.57 -10.90
N PRO A 134 -10.31 -7.50 -11.67
CA PRO A 134 -10.26 -8.90 -11.23
C PRO A 134 -9.45 -9.09 -9.96
N LEU A 135 -8.35 -8.39 -9.80
CA LEU A 135 -7.48 -8.59 -8.64
C LEU A 135 -8.09 -8.04 -7.35
N ILE A 136 -8.74 -6.86 -7.43
CA ILE A 136 -9.30 -6.22 -6.23
C ILE A 136 -10.53 -6.95 -5.67
N GLN A 137 -11.12 -7.92 -6.40
CA GLN A 137 -12.26 -8.70 -5.89
C GLN A 137 -11.92 -9.52 -4.65
N ILE A 138 -10.64 -9.87 -4.42
CA ILE A 138 -10.26 -10.53 -3.17
C ILE A 138 -10.50 -9.66 -1.93
N ALA A 139 -10.75 -8.38 -2.12
CA ALA A 139 -11.05 -7.47 -1.02
C ALA A 139 -12.38 -7.80 -0.30
N ASP A 140 -13.28 -8.53 -0.90
CA ASP A 140 -14.50 -9.03 -0.22
C ASP A 140 -14.20 -10.10 0.85
N VAL A 141 -13.03 -10.76 0.75
CA VAL A 141 -12.55 -11.78 1.71
C VAL A 141 -11.55 -11.21 2.71
N ALA A 142 -10.58 -10.41 2.23
CA ALA A 142 -9.42 -9.99 3.02
C ALA A 142 -9.21 -8.46 3.05
N GLY A 143 -10.20 -7.69 2.59
CA GLY A 143 -10.06 -6.24 2.47
C GLY A 143 -8.94 -5.82 1.52
N SER A 144 -8.64 -4.54 1.48
CA SER A 144 -7.49 -4.00 0.71
C SER A 144 -6.15 -4.60 1.18
N TYR A 145 -6.11 -5.13 2.40
CA TYR A 145 -4.93 -5.76 2.99
C TYR A 145 -4.52 -7.04 2.27
N GLY A 146 -5.49 -7.83 1.76
CA GLY A 146 -5.20 -9.01 0.93
C GLY A 146 -4.55 -8.63 -0.39
N VAL A 147 -4.96 -7.52 -1.00
CA VAL A 147 -4.32 -6.99 -2.20
C VAL A 147 -2.91 -6.50 -1.89
N SER A 148 -2.72 -5.76 -0.79
CA SER A 148 -1.39 -5.33 -0.32
C SER A 148 -0.46 -6.53 -0.09
N PHE A 149 -0.97 -7.58 0.57
CA PHE A 149 -0.24 -8.83 0.77
C PHE A 149 0.31 -9.41 -0.53
N LEU A 150 -0.52 -9.53 -1.57
CA LEU A 150 -0.10 -10.07 -2.87
C LEU A 150 0.96 -9.19 -3.54
N VAL A 151 0.78 -7.87 -3.50
CA VAL A 151 1.77 -6.93 -4.07
C VAL A 151 3.12 -7.07 -3.37
N VAL A 152 3.13 -7.13 -2.02
CA VAL A 152 4.37 -7.30 -1.26
C VAL A 152 4.99 -8.68 -1.47
N LEU A 153 4.17 -9.73 -1.58
CA LEU A 153 4.64 -11.09 -1.86
C LEU A 153 5.42 -11.15 -3.18
N VAL A 154 4.89 -10.53 -4.24
CA VAL A 154 5.59 -10.45 -5.54
C VAL A 154 6.88 -9.66 -5.42
N ASN A 155 6.87 -8.50 -4.77
CA ASN A 155 8.09 -7.71 -4.53
C ASN A 155 9.15 -8.52 -3.77
N ALA A 156 8.73 -9.25 -2.73
CA ALA A 156 9.64 -10.08 -1.92
C ALA A 156 10.21 -11.26 -2.71
N ALA A 157 9.37 -11.91 -3.53
CA ALA A 157 9.81 -12.99 -4.41
C ALA A 157 10.79 -12.52 -5.49
N LEU A 158 10.52 -11.35 -6.10
CA LEU A 158 11.41 -10.72 -7.06
C LEU A 158 12.74 -10.31 -6.41
N ALA A 159 12.71 -9.66 -5.25
CA ALA A 159 13.92 -9.29 -4.52
C ALA A 159 14.76 -10.51 -4.13
N ALA A 160 14.11 -11.60 -3.69
CA ALA A 160 14.77 -12.86 -3.38
C ALA A 160 15.43 -13.47 -4.63
N PHE A 161 14.75 -13.43 -5.78
CA PHE A 161 15.24 -13.98 -7.03
C PHE A 161 16.42 -13.17 -7.60
N VAL A 162 16.30 -11.85 -7.66
CA VAL A 162 17.37 -10.95 -8.15
C VAL A 162 18.64 -11.10 -7.32
N GLY A 163 18.48 -11.27 -6.02
CA GLY A 163 19.63 -11.40 -5.14
C GLY A 163 20.08 -12.83 -4.85
N ALA A 164 19.51 -13.85 -5.52
CA ALA A 164 19.89 -15.24 -5.32
C ALA A 164 21.20 -15.58 -6.02
N GLY A 165 22.18 -16.08 -5.26
CA GLY A 165 23.34 -16.79 -5.84
C GLY A 165 22.93 -18.14 -6.45
N ARG A 166 23.90 -18.84 -7.06
CA ARG A 166 23.63 -20.12 -7.74
C ARG A 166 22.91 -21.13 -6.85
N ASP A 167 23.31 -21.27 -5.60
CA ASP A 167 22.75 -22.24 -4.64
C ASP A 167 21.36 -21.87 -4.13
N GLY A 168 21.02 -20.57 -4.09
CA GLY A 168 19.74 -20.05 -3.65
C GLY A 168 18.67 -19.96 -4.75
N ARG A 169 19.08 -20.09 -6.02
CA ARG A 169 18.21 -19.79 -7.18
C ARG A 169 16.98 -20.69 -7.27
N ARG A 170 17.12 -21.97 -6.93
CA ARG A 170 15.99 -22.91 -6.88
C ARG A 170 14.93 -22.48 -5.85
N ARG A 171 15.35 -22.10 -4.64
CA ARG A 171 14.43 -21.62 -3.59
C ARG A 171 13.75 -20.32 -3.98
N ALA A 172 14.50 -19.40 -4.59
CA ALA A 172 13.93 -18.13 -5.06
C ALA A 172 12.92 -18.35 -6.20
N PHE A 173 13.18 -19.30 -7.11
CA PHE A 173 12.23 -19.68 -8.16
C PHE A 173 10.95 -20.29 -7.58
N VAL A 174 11.04 -21.13 -6.57
CA VAL A 174 9.86 -21.67 -5.86
C VAL A 174 9.04 -20.54 -5.25
N GLY A 175 9.69 -19.52 -4.67
CA GLY A 175 9.01 -18.32 -4.16
C GLY A 175 8.27 -17.53 -5.23
N LEU A 176 8.88 -17.35 -6.40
CA LEU A 176 8.23 -16.73 -7.56
C LEU A 176 7.05 -17.54 -8.08
N ALA A 177 7.21 -18.85 -8.18
CA ALA A 177 6.15 -19.75 -8.62
C ALA A 177 4.96 -19.72 -7.66
N ALA A 178 5.21 -19.73 -6.35
CA ALA A 178 4.19 -19.60 -5.33
C ALA A 178 3.45 -18.25 -5.40
N ALA A 179 4.19 -17.14 -5.58
CA ALA A 179 3.60 -15.82 -5.76
C ALA A 179 2.75 -15.76 -7.05
N GLY A 180 3.23 -16.30 -8.16
CA GLY A 180 2.49 -16.40 -9.42
C GLY A 180 1.23 -17.24 -9.30
N LEU A 181 1.29 -18.36 -8.58
CA LEU A 181 0.11 -19.21 -8.31
C LEU A 181 -0.94 -18.45 -7.50
N LEU A 182 -0.55 -17.77 -6.41
CA LEU A 182 -1.50 -17.00 -5.60
C LEU A 182 -2.11 -15.84 -6.39
N LEU A 183 -1.35 -15.18 -7.25
CA LEU A 183 -1.90 -14.18 -8.17
C LEU A 183 -2.89 -14.77 -9.16
N ALA A 184 -2.57 -15.92 -9.74
CA ALA A 184 -3.48 -16.61 -10.67
C ALA A 184 -4.79 -17.03 -9.97
N LEU A 185 -4.70 -17.54 -8.73
CA LEU A 185 -5.86 -17.88 -7.93
C LEU A 185 -6.70 -16.64 -7.59
N ALA A 186 -6.06 -15.53 -7.18
CA ALA A 186 -6.75 -14.27 -6.89
C ALA A 186 -7.42 -13.68 -8.14
N GLY A 187 -6.75 -13.68 -9.29
CA GLY A 187 -7.32 -13.24 -10.56
C GLY A 187 -8.44 -14.15 -11.05
N GLY A 188 -8.28 -15.47 -10.92
CA GLY A 188 -9.32 -16.45 -11.25
C GLY A 188 -10.56 -16.29 -10.37
N TYR A 189 -10.38 -16.13 -9.06
CA TYR A 189 -11.47 -15.80 -8.14
C TYR A 189 -12.16 -14.50 -8.56
N GLY A 190 -11.39 -13.46 -8.86
CA GLY A 190 -11.94 -12.16 -9.22
C GLY A 190 -12.69 -12.16 -10.54
N THR A 191 -12.24 -12.88 -11.55
CA THR A 191 -12.99 -13.02 -12.81
C THR A 191 -14.31 -13.77 -12.60
N TRP A 192 -14.29 -14.84 -11.81
CA TRP A 192 -15.51 -15.55 -11.41
C TRP A 192 -16.45 -14.63 -10.62
N ARG A 193 -15.92 -13.88 -9.67
CA ARG A 193 -16.73 -12.98 -8.82
C ARG A 193 -17.40 -11.87 -9.61
N LEU A 194 -16.71 -11.27 -10.56
CA LEU A 194 -17.28 -10.26 -11.45
C LEU A 194 -18.43 -10.84 -12.29
N ALA A 195 -18.28 -12.06 -12.82
CA ALA A 195 -19.33 -12.73 -13.57
C ALA A 195 -20.55 -13.08 -12.68
N ASP A 196 -20.31 -13.56 -11.45
CA ASP A 196 -21.36 -13.85 -10.47
C ASP A 196 -22.17 -12.59 -10.10
N VAL A 197 -21.47 -11.48 -9.84
CA VAL A 197 -22.14 -10.20 -9.55
C VAL A 197 -22.96 -9.72 -10.74
N ALA A 198 -22.39 -9.73 -11.95
CA ALA A 198 -23.10 -9.32 -13.16
C ALA A 198 -24.39 -10.14 -13.36
N ALA A 199 -24.32 -11.47 -13.21
CA ALA A 199 -25.48 -12.34 -13.37
C ALA A 199 -26.60 -12.08 -12.32
N ARG A 200 -26.24 -11.62 -11.12
CA ARG A 200 -27.21 -11.29 -10.07
C ARG A 200 -27.95 -9.98 -10.31
N PHE A 201 -27.31 -9.00 -10.96
CA PHE A 201 -27.87 -7.67 -11.19
C PHE A 201 -28.52 -7.50 -12.57
N ASP A 202 -28.29 -8.42 -13.51
CA ASP A 202 -28.85 -8.37 -14.86
C ASP A 202 -30.40 -8.29 -14.89
N PRO A 203 -31.14 -9.00 -14.02
CA PRO A 203 -32.61 -8.93 -14.02
C PRO A 203 -33.21 -7.75 -13.22
N VAL A 204 -32.39 -6.86 -12.66
CA VAL A 204 -32.91 -5.76 -11.84
C VAL A 204 -33.46 -4.65 -12.74
N PRO A 205 -34.74 -4.21 -12.55
CA PRO A 205 -35.31 -3.12 -13.34
C PRO A 205 -34.52 -1.82 -13.19
N GLU A 206 -34.26 -1.16 -14.30
CA GLU A 206 -33.63 0.17 -14.30
C GLU A 206 -34.53 1.18 -13.60
N GLN A 207 -33.95 1.98 -12.71
CA GLN A 207 -34.65 3.08 -12.04
C GLN A 207 -33.94 4.39 -12.39
N THR A 208 -34.73 5.40 -12.74
CA THR A 208 -34.20 6.75 -12.97
C THR A 208 -34.01 7.45 -11.63
N VAL A 209 -32.76 7.83 -11.31
CA VAL A 209 -32.42 8.54 -10.09
C VAL A 209 -31.84 9.90 -10.45
N ALA A 210 -32.35 10.97 -9.85
CA ALA A 210 -31.78 12.30 -9.96
C ALA A 210 -30.78 12.53 -8.84
N LEU A 211 -29.53 12.88 -9.19
CA LEU A 211 -28.48 13.26 -8.26
C LEU A 211 -28.30 14.77 -8.30
N ILE A 212 -28.56 15.44 -7.17
CA ILE A 212 -28.42 16.89 -7.04
C ILE A 212 -27.18 17.18 -6.20
N GLN A 213 -26.16 17.77 -6.81
CA GLN A 213 -24.92 18.17 -6.15
C GLN A 213 -24.94 19.68 -5.88
N GLY A 214 -24.99 20.09 -4.63
CA GLY A 214 -25.10 21.50 -4.24
C GLY A 214 -23.82 22.31 -4.46
N ASN A 215 -22.65 21.67 -4.65
CA ASN A 215 -21.33 22.32 -4.84
C ASN A 215 -20.98 23.39 -3.79
N ILE A 216 -21.45 23.19 -2.57
CA ILE A 216 -21.18 24.13 -1.47
C ILE A 216 -19.70 24.00 -1.09
N ASP A 217 -18.97 25.11 -1.13
CA ASP A 217 -17.56 25.13 -0.74
C ASP A 217 -17.41 24.71 0.73
N GLN A 218 -16.43 23.86 1.00
CA GLN A 218 -16.19 23.31 2.34
C GLN A 218 -15.84 24.40 3.35
N SER A 219 -15.25 25.53 2.92
CA SER A 219 -14.87 26.64 3.79
C SER A 219 -16.07 27.39 4.36
N ILE A 220 -17.22 27.37 3.66
CA ILE A 220 -18.46 28.07 4.07
C ILE A 220 -19.54 27.12 4.55
N LYS A 221 -19.37 25.80 4.37
CA LYS A 221 -20.40 24.79 4.70
C LYS A 221 -20.86 24.82 6.16
N TRP A 222 -20.01 25.25 7.05
CA TRP A 222 -20.26 25.31 8.50
C TRP A 222 -20.20 26.73 9.04
N ASP A 223 -20.20 27.75 8.18
CA ASP A 223 -20.27 29.16 8.62
C ASP A 223 -21.71 29.49 9.03
N PRO A 224 -21.95 29.91 10.27
CA PRO A 224 -23.30 30.21 10.79
C PRO A 224 -23.84 31.58 10.32
N SER A 225 -23.12 32.33 9.47
CA SER A 225 -23.50 33.68 8.99
C SER A 225 -24.55 33.65 7.88
#